data_f28539c88ee15e55dfe5c0a462b26649
#
_entry.id   f28539c88ee15e55dfe5c0a462b26649
#
_cell.length_a   1.000
_cell.length_b   1.000
_cell.length_c   1.000
_cell.angle_alpha   90.00
_cell.angle_beta   90.00
_cell.angle_gamma   90.00
#
_symmetry.space_group_name_H-M   'P 1'
#
loop_
_entity.id
_entity.type
_entity.pdbx_description
1 polymer ?
#
loop_
_entity_poly.entity_id
_entity_poly.type
_entity_poly.pdbx_seq_one_letter_code
_entity_poly.pdbx_strand_id
1 'polypeptide(L)'
;MGLAYYDMGKLEKSFKKFLEAINLKKDFKKPRDAIIQVLTFYKSSLPEQDNFSVANNKLQKLSYNINFSNIISDQKVIDFYYKCKSIVSKYINDFSFSKSQIYRRNNIDLNCERHKKVFNQFNTIPKFCFGCFKVVIELESVLDLIKLLFIFDEFKFLDKFDRKCMIDKKLKLYKGYIYCSSVEKVKYIAEQIKPILDKSFEKKIKITTKRGCTEFAVPYPDYKEIKKNNKKMMAYNEEWSKNEKIIDQQNYKNNLEKRRNKQKSLKGTTLSDFLIIHNWITYAKSINDLSTQKFVNEPNK
;
A
#
# COMPACT_ATOMS: atom_id res chain seq x y z
N MET A 1 -12.76 0.57 21.90
CA MET A 1 -12.70 2.05 21.88
C MET A 1 -11.65 2.55 20.89
N GLY A 2 -10.39 2.10 20.91
CA GLY A 2 -9.34 2.53 19.96
C GLY A 2 -9.71 2.36 18.49
N LEU A 3 -10.28 1.21 18.09
CA LEU A 3 -10.75 0.96 16.73
C LEU A 3 -11.88 1.93 16.32
N ALA A 4 -12.83 2.20 17.21
CA ALA A 4 -13.92 3.15 16.92
C ALA A 4 -13.37 4.55 16.65
N TYR A 5 -12.36 5.00 17.40
CA TYR A 5 -11.70 6.28 17.13
C TYR A 5 -10.93 6.27 15.80
N TYR A 6 -10.28 5.15 15.47
CA TYR A 6 -9.63 4.98 14.17
C TYR A 6 -10.61 5.13 13.01
N ASP A 7 -11.75 4.43 13.08
CA ASP A 7 -12.79 4.49 12.06
C ASP A 7 -13.44 5.89 11.96
N MET A 8 -13.50 6.62 13.06
CA MET A 8 -13.96 8.01 13.11
C MET A 8 -12.92 9.03 12.64
N GLY A 9 -11.70 8.60 12.36
CA GLY A 9 -10.60 9.49 11.99
C GLY A 9 -9.96 10.27 13.12
N LYS A 10 -10.31 9.98 14.33
CA LYS A 10 -9.71 10.60 15.51
C LYS A 10 -8.42 9.88 15.86
N LEU A 11 -7.40 10.01 14.99
CA LEU A 11 -6.19 9.18 15.07
C LEU A 11 -5.41 9.36 16.36
N GLU A 12 -5.31 10.58 16.88
CA GLU A 12 -4.66 10.83 18.16
C GLU A 12 -5.36 10.10 19.31
N LYS A 13 -6.70 10.17 19.37
CA LYS A 13 -7.47 9.45 20.39
C LYS A 13 -7.35 7.94 20.22
N SER A 14 -7.34 7.46 18.98
CA SER A 14 -7.12 6.05 18.66
C SER A 14 -5.76 5.58 19.16
N PHE A 15 -4.71 6.33 18.84
CA PHE A 15 -3.34 6.06 19.25
C PHE A 15 -3.21 5.97 20.78
N LYS A 16 -3.70 6.97 21.52
CA LYS A 16 -3.70 6.97 22.99
C LYS A 16 -4.39 5.74 23.58
N LYS A 17 -5.56 5.35 23.04
CA LYS A 17 -6.28 4.17 23.53
C LYS A 17 -5.58 2.84 23.25
N PHE A 18 -4.85 2.74 22.16
CA PHE A 18 -4.02 1.56 21.90
C PHE A 18 -2.77 1.52 22.79
N LEU A 19 -2.13 2.68 23.09
CA LEU A 19 -1.04 2.75 24.05
C LEU A 19 -1.48 2.32 25.46
N GLU A 20 -2.63 2.81 25.93
CA GLU A 20 -3.21 2.37 27.20
C GLU A 20 -3.36 0.82 27.23
N ALA A 21 -3.87 0.24 26.14
CA ALA A 21 -4.05 -1.23 26.07
C ALA A 21 -2.71 -2.00 26.11
N ILE A 22 -1.64 -1.48 25.48
CA ILE A 22 -0.31 -2.10 25.53
C ILE A 22 0.31 -1.94 26.92
N ASN A 23 0.11 -0.82 27.57
CA ASN A 23 0.64 -0.58 28.93
C ASN A 23 0.00 -1.55 29.96
N LEU A 24 -1.27 -1.91 29.76
CA LEU A 24 -1.96 -2.92 30.57
C LEU A 24 -1.48 -4.35 30.26
N LYS A 25 -1.15 -4.64 29.00
CA LYS A 25 -0.68 -5.96 28.56
C LYS A 25 0.35 -5.79 27.44
N LYS A 26 1.64 -5.86 27.80
CA LYS A 26 2.78 -5.56 26.90
C LYS A 26 2.86 -6.46 25.65
N ASP A 27 2.44 -7.70 25.75
CA ASP A 27 2.46 -8.71 24.69
C ASP A 27 1.18 -8.73 23.83
N PHE A 28 0.27 -7.75 24.02
CA PHE A 28 -0.99 -7.70 23.31
C PHE A 28 -0.80 -7.27 21.85
N LYS A 29 -0.67 -8.26 20.96
CA LYS A 29 -0.31 -8.07 19.56
C LYS A 29 -1.29 -7.19 18.76
N LYS A 30 -2.61 -7.33 19.00
CA LYS A 30 -3.62 -6.56 18.25
C LYS A 30 -3.51 -5.05 18.44
N PRO A 31 -3.45 -4.48 19.66
CA PRO A 31 -3.19 -3.05 19.87
C PRO A 31 -1.85 -2.59 19.35
N ARG A 32 -0.79 -3.42 19.46
CA ARG A 32 0.53 -3.14 18.90
C ARG A 32 0.45 -2.93 17.38
N ASP A 33 -0.13 -3.87 16.65
CA ASP A 33 -0.31 -3.77 15.20
C ASP A 33 -1.18 -2.57 14.83
N ALA A 34 -2.19 -2.25 15.64
CA ALA A 34 -3.05 -1.09 15.42
C ALA A 34 -2.31 0.23 15.61
N ILE A 35 -1.42 0.38 16.60
CA ILE A 35 -0.55 1.54 16.78
C ILE A 35 0.33 1.73 15.54
N ILE A 36 1.03 0.68 15.10
CA ILE A 36 1.89 0.72 13.92
C ILE A 36 1.10 1.16 12.69
N GLN A 37 -0.15 0.67 12.55
CA GLN A 37 -1.04 1.07 11.46
C GLN A 37 -1.46 2.54 11.57
N VAL A 38 -1.78 3.04 12.76
CA VAL A 38 -2.13 4.47 12.98
C VAL A 38 -0.97 5.38 12.58
N LEU A 39 0.26 5.02 12.92
CA LEU A 39 1.46 5.78 12.61
C LEU A 39 1.78 5.87 11.11
N THR A 40 1.10 5.09 10.26
CA THR A 40 1.15 5.27 8.79
C THR A 40 0.48 6.58 8.35
N PHE A 41 -0.47 7.10 9.14
CA PHE A 41 -1.31 8.26 8.80
C PHE A 41 -1.21 9.40 9.80
N TYR A 42 -0.62 9.15 10.96
CA TYR A 42 -0.58 10.07 12.08
C TYR A 42 0.84 10.30 12.56
N LYS A 43 1.22 11.57 12.68
CA LYS A 43 2.45 11.99 13.31
C LYS A 43 2.13 12.40 14.75
N SER A 44 2.66 11.68 15.73
CA SER A 44 2.44 12.00 17.13
C SER A 44 2.94 13.40 17.47
N SER A 45 2.13 14.18 18.17
CA SER A 45 2.51 15.49 18.71
C SER A 45 3.46 15.38 19.91
N LEU A 46 3.50 14.19 20.55
CA LEU A 46 4.35 13.88 21.70
C LEU A 46 5.26 12.69 21.35
N PRO A 47 6.22 12.87 20.44
CA PRO A 47 6.95 11.75 19.84
C PRO A 47 7.92 11.04 20.82
N GLU A 48 8.22 11.63 21.96
CA GLU A 48 9.20 11.10 22.91
C GLU A 48 8.59 10.22 24.01
N GLN A 49 7.27 10.09 24.04
CA GLN A 49 6.56 9.38 25.11
C GLN A 49 6.44 7.87 24.91
N ASP A 50 6.68 7.37 23.71
CA ASP A 50 6.59 5.94 23.42
C ASP A 50 7.55 5.49 22.32
N ASN A 51 8.03 4.25 22.42
CA ASN A 51 9.01 3.68 21.50
C ASN A 51 8.53 3.60 20.03
N PHE A 52 7.23 3.42 19.78
CA PHE A 52 6.68 3.32 18.43
C PHE A 52 6.74 4.67 17.72
N SER A 53 6.32 5.74 18.40
CA SER A 53 6.38 7.11 17.85
C SER A 53 7.82 7.56 17.64
N VAL A 54 8.73 7.26 18.58
CA VAL A 54 10.15 7.59 18.45
C VAL A 54 10.74 6.90 17.23
N ALA A 55 10.56 5.58 17.10
CA ALA A 55 11.05 4.82 15.96
C ALA A 55 10.48 5.37 14.64
N ASN A 56 9.16 5.58 14.56
CA ASN A 56 8.49 6.10 13.37
C ASN A 56 9.04 7.48 12.96
N ASN A 57 9.20 8.41 13.88
CA ASN A 57 9.70 9.76 13.59
C ASN A 57 11.16 9.74 13.11
N LYS A 58 12.00 8.88 13.70
CA LYS A 58 13.40 8.72 13.27
C LYS A 58 13.50 8.12 11.87
N LEU A 59 12.65 7.14 11.52
CA LEU A 59 12.56 6.59 10.17
C LEU A 59 12.14 7.64 9.15
N GLN A 60 11.14 8.45 9.48
CA GLN A 60 10.72 9.53 8.59
C GLN A 60 11.81 10.57 8.38
N LYS A 61 12.49 11.00 9.45
CA LYS A 61 13.65 11.92 9.33
C LYS A 61 14.74 11.32 8.45
N LEU A 62 15.05 10.02 8.61
CA LEU A 62 16.03 9.34 7.75
C LEU A 62 15.60 9.39 6.28
N SER A 63 14.34 9.12 5.99
CA SER A 63 13.82 9.11 4.61
C SER A 63 13.88 10.48 3.93
N TYR A 64 13.62 11.57 4.67
CA TYR A 64 13.72 12.93 4.12
C TYR A 64 15.15 13.34 3.77
N ASN A 65 16.14 12.78 4.46
CA ASN A 65 17.55 13.11 4.26
C ASN A 65 18.22 12.27 3.16
N ILE A 66 17.54 11.24 2.66
CA ILE A 66 18.07 10.41 1.58
C ILE A 66 17.48 10.88 0.26
N ASN A 67 18.34 11.49 -0.55
CA ASN A 67 18.02 11.81 -1.92
C ASN A 67 18.23 10.55 -2.78
N PHE A 68 17.14 9.90 -3.16
CA PHE A 68 17.15 8.84 -4.15
C PHE A 68 17.21 9.47 -5.56
N SER A 69 18.28 10.23 -5.85
CA SER A 69 18.48 10.84 -7.17
C SER A 69 18.33 9.79 -8.28
N ASN A 70 17.59 10.11 -9.30
CA ASN A 70 17.33 9.50 -10.62
C ASN A 70 17.60 7.99 -10.85
N ILE A 71 18.54 7.34 -10.14
CA ILE A 71 18.83 5.90 -10.22
C ILE A 71 19.02 5.36 -8.80
N ILE A 72 18.14 4.46 -8.38
CA ILE A 72 18.23 3.82 -7.08
C ILE A 72 19.07 2.55 -7.24
N SER A 73 20.33 2.58 -6.78
CA SER A 73 21.20 1.41 -6.80
C SER A 73 20.80 0.40 -5.73
N ASP A 74 21.13 -0.86 -5.94
CA ASP A 74 20.92 -1.94 -4.96
C ASP A 74 21.56 -1.61 -3.62
N GLN A 75 22.81 -1.12 -3.65
CA GLN A 75 23.55 -0.77 -2.45
C GLN A 75 22.85 0.30 -1.62
N LYS A 76 22.31 1.36 -2.25
CA LYS A 76 21.52 2.39 -1.54
C LYS A 76 20.30 1.81 -0.83
N VAL A 77 19.61 0.86 -1.45
CA VAL A 77 18.44 0.18 -0.85
C VAL A 77 18.86 -0.64 0.37
N ILE A 78 19.95 -1.38 0.25
CA ILE A 78 20.50 -2.24 1.30
C ILE A 78 20.96 -1.38 2.49
N ASP A 79 21.74 -0.34 2.24
CA ASP A 79 22.23 0.59 3.26
C ASP A 79 21.06 1.28 3.99
N PHE A 80 20.03 1.68 3.22
CA PHE A 80 18.83 2.27 3.82
C PHE A 80 18.11 1.28 4.73
N TYR A 81 17.93 0.04 4.28
CA TYR A 81 17.31 -1.00 5.11
C TYR A 81 18.07 -1.23 6.42
N TYR A 82 19.39 -1.31 6.39
CA TYR A 82 20.18 -1.51 7.60
C TYR A 82 20.16 -0.29 8.52
N LYS A 83 20.18 0.93 7.99
CA LYS A 83 19.97 2.16 8.78
C LYS A 83 18.60 2.15 9.46
N CYS A 84 17.54 1.75 8.75
CA CYS A 84 16.21 1.59 9.33
C CYS A 84 16.21 0.51 10.43
N LYS A 85 16.81 -0.66 10.16
CA LYS A 85 16.93 -1.77 11.12
C LYS A 85 17.65 -1.33 12.40
N SER A 86 18.78 -0.62 12.27
CA SER A 86 19.53 -0.08 13.41
C SER A 86 18.72 0.91 14.25
N ILE A 87 17.91 1.76 13.60
CA ILE A 87 17.00 2.67 14.32
C ILE A 87 15.94 1.88 15.06
N VAL A 88 15.23 0.97 14.37
CA VAL A 88 14.06 0.28 14.94
C VAL A 88 14.47 -0.66 16.08
N SER A 89 15.60 -1.39 15.94
CA SER A 89 16.10 -2.32 16.97
C SER A 89 16.36 -1.67 18.33
N LYS A 90 16.60 -0.35 18.36
CA LYS A 90 16.80 0.39 19.63
C LYS A 90 15.51 0.56 20.43
N TYR A 91 14.35 0.43 19.80
CA TYR A 91 13.05 0.75 20.39
C TYR A 91 12.08 -0.42 20.37
N ILE A 92 12.23 -1.36 19.44
CA ILE A 92 11.29 -2.46 19.18
C ILE A 92 12.07 -3.75 18.96
N ASN A 93 11.81 -4.75 19.79
CA ASN A 93 12.49 -6.06 19.73
C ASN A 93 11.78 -7.06 18.82
N ASP A 94 10.44 -6.96 18.67
CA ASP A 94 9.65 -7.83 17.81
C ASP A 94 9.35 -7.14 16.49
N PHE A 95 9.86 -7.69 15.38
CA PHE A 95 9.62 -7.19 14.02
C PHE A 95 8.44 -7.86 13.33
N SER A 96 7.73 -8.76 14.01
CA SER A 96 6.53 -9.36 13.44
C SER A 96 5.45 -8.31 13.19
N PHE A 97 4.77 -8.37 12.04
CA PHE A 97 3.67 -7.48 11.70
C PHE A 97 2.68 -8.18 10.79
N SER A 98 1.39 -7.98 11.06
CA SER A 98 0.32 -8.69 10.35
C SER A 98 0.08 -8.20 8.91
N LYS A 99 0.58 -7.02 8.53
CA LYS A 99 0.41 -6.48 7.19
C LYS A 99 1.53 -6.93 6.25
N SER A 100 1.16 -7.13 4.98
CA SER A 100 2.07 -7.59 3.92
C SER A 100 2.07 -6.70 2.68
N GLN A 101 1.38 -5.56 2.73
CA GLN A 101 1.24 -4.64 1.62
C GLN A 101 1.54 -3.22 2.08
N ILE A 102 2.38 -2.51 1.34
CA ILE A 102 2.58 -1.07 1.52
C ILE A 102 1.63 -0.36 0.56
N TYR A 103 0.82 0.53 1.10
CA TYR A 103 -0.21 1.25 0.37
C TYR A 103 -0.04 2.76 0.57
N ARG A 104 0.25 3.48 -0.49
CA ARG A 104 0.30 4.95 -0.52
C ARG A 104 -1.05 5.49 -0.94
N ARG A 105 -1.86 5.90 0.03
CA ARG A 105 -3.18 6.47 -0.21
C ARG A 105 -3.06 7.97 -0.43
N ASN A 106 -3.65 8.47 -1.51
CA ASN A 106 -3.60 9.89 -1.84
C ASN A 106 -4.99 10.50 -2.10
N ASN A 107 -5.52 10.36 -3.30
CA ASN A 107 -6.72 11.09 -3.71
C ASN A 107 -7.86 10.21 -4.19
N ILE A 108 -7.63 8.92 -4.45
CA ILE A 108 -8.67 8.02 -4.94
C ILE A 108 -9.40 7.41 -3.76
N ASP A 109 -10.71 7.55 -3.74
CA ASP A 109 -11.57 6.90 -2.74
C ASP A 109 -11.74 5.41 -3.04
N LEU A 110 -10.75 4.64 -2.66
CA LEU A 110 -10.79 3.18 -2.79
C LEU A 110 -11.60 2.55 -1.64
N ASN A 111 -12.90 2.84 -1.56
CA ASN A 111 -13.78 2.19 -0.60
C ASN A 111 -14.10 0.73 -1.02
N CYS A 112 -13.06 -0.10 -1.13
CA CYS A 112 -13.17 -1.47 -1.63
C CYS A 112 -14.10 -2.34 -0.78
N GLU A 113 -14.29 -2.06 0.50
CA GLU A 113 -15.19 -2.84 1.35
C GLU A 113 -16.66 -2.58 1.01
N ARG A 114 -17.03 -1.30 0.80
CA ARG A 114 -18.36 -0.94 0.28
C ARG A 114 -18.59 -1.61 -1.08
N HIS A 115 -17.60 -1.49 -1.97
CA HIS A 115 -17.72 -2.05 -3.31
C HIS A 115 -17.90 -3.56 -3.30
N LYS A 116 -17.22 -4.28 -2.42
CA LYS A 116 -17.41 -5.72 -2.23
C LYS A 116 -18.80 -6.05 -1.68
N LYS A 117 -19.34 -5.25 -0.77
CA LYS A 117 -20.72 -5.46 -0.27
C LYS A 117 -21.74 -5.33 -1.41
N VAL A 118 -21.64 -4.29 -2.23
CA VAL A 118 -22.52 -4.11 -3.42
C VAL A 118 -22.42 -5.31 -4.34
N PHE A 119 -21.20 -5.73 -4.67
CA PHE A 119 -21.00 -6.86 -5.58
C PHE A 119 -21.51 -8.18 -4.98
N ASN A 120 -21.17 -8.48 -3.74
CA ASN A 120 -21.56 -9.75 -3.12
C ASN A 120 -23.07 -9.86 -2.90
N GLN A 121 -23.75 -8.74 -2.64
CA GLN A 121 -25.19 -8.74 -2.37
C GLN A 121 -26.03 -8.73 -3.64
N PHE A 122 -25.58 -8.02 -4.67
CA PHE A 122 -26.38 -7.75 -5.87
C PHE A 122 -25.76 -8.26 -7.17
N ASN A 123 -24.59 -8.89 -7.11
CA ASN A 123 -23.80 -9.25 -8.27
C ASN A 123 -23.63 -8.06 -9.26
N THR A 124 -23.41 -6.86 -8.73
CA THR A 124 -23.40 -5.59 -9.44
C THR A 124 -22.01 -4.95 -9.34
N ILE A 125 -21.45 -4.52 -10.46
CA ILE A 125 -20.17 -3.79 -10.45
C ILE A 125 -20.44 -2.33 -10.07
N PRO A 126 -19.89 -1.83 -8.94
CA PRO A 126 -20.03 -0.43 -8.56
C PRO A 126 -19.45 0.52 -9.62
N LYS A 127 -20.09 1.68 -9.81
CA LYS A 127 -19.67 2.69 -10.82
C LYS A 127 -18.21 3.10 -10.65
N PHE A 128 -17.78 3.31 -9.42
CA PHE A 128 -16.38 3.60 -9.13
C PHE A 128 -15.44 2.48 -9.59
N CYS A 129 -15.77 1.21 -9.29
CA CYS A 129 -14.95 0.07 -9.69
C CYS A 129 -14.96 -0.14 -11.20
N PHE A 130 -16.09 0.17 -11.85
CA PHE A 130 -16.19 0.13 -13.30
C PHE A 130 -15.26 1.14 -13.96
N GLY A 131 -15.05 2.32 -13.34
CA GLY A 131 -14.09 3.35 -13.75
C GLY A 131 -12.68 3.15 -13.20
N CYS A 132 -12.42 2.11 -12.41
CA CYS A 132 -11.13 1.90 -11.78
C CYS A 132 -10.22 1.03 -12.66
N PHE A 133 -9.02 1.54 -12.95
CA PHE A 133 -7.98 0.86 -13.71
C PHE A 133 -6.68 0.84 -12.91
N LYS A 134 -5.73 -0.02 -13.30
CA LYS A 134 -4.41 -0.07 -12.67
C LYS A 134 -3.31 -0.36 -13.68
N VAL A 135 -2.18 0.28 -13.51
CA VAL A 135 -0.90 -0.18 -14.03
C VAL A 135 -0.42 -1.28 -13.10
N VAL A 136 0.00 -2.40 -13.66
CA VAL A 136 0.59 -3.53 -12.93
C VAL A 136 2.04 -3.65 -13.38
N ILE A 137 2.95 -3.62 -12.42
CA ILE A 137 4.38 -3.77 -12.60
C ILE A 137 4.77 -5.09 -11.95
N GLU A 138 5.27 -6.04 -12.74
CA GLU A 138 5.69 -7.36 -12.28
C GLU A 138 7.22 -7.40 -12.17
N LEU A 139 7.72 -7.83 -11.02
CA LEU A 139 9.13 -7.85 -10.65
C LEU A 139 9.55 -9.25 -10.26
N GLU A 140 10.84 -9.55 -10.35
CA GLU A 140 11.37 -10.89 -10.12
C GLU A 140 11.99 -11.08 -8.74
N SER A 141 12.34 -9.99 -8.03
CA SER A 141 13.04 -10.05 -6.75
C SER A 141 12.47 -9.14 -5.69
N VAL A 142 12.72 -9.45 -4.43
CA VAL A 142 12.33 -8.59 -3.29
C VAL A 142 13.10 -7.25 -3.32
N LEU A 143 14.34 -7.27 -3.77
CA LEU A 143 15.14 -6.05 -3.89
C LEU A 143 14.53 -5.10 -4.92
N ASP A 144 14.06 -5.62 -6.06
CA ASP A 144 13.34 -4.84 -7.06
C ASP A 144 12.03 -4.28 -6.52
N LEU A 145 11.30 -5.05 -5.68
CA LEU A 145 10.08 -4.56 -5.04
C LEU A 145 10.34 -3.37 -4.11
N ILE A 146 11.44 -3.43 -3.35
CA ILE A 146 11.84 -2.32 -2.46
C ILE A 146 12.30 -1.11 -3.28
N LYS A 147 13.06 -1.32 -4.36
CA LYS A 147 13.41 -0.27 -5.32
C LYS A 147 12.18 0.41 -5.90
N LEU A 148 11.19 -0.38 -6.34
CA LEU A 148 9.96 0.16 -6.90
C LEU A 148 9.19 1.02 -5.88
N LEU A 149 9.17 0.61 -4.60
CA LEU A 149 8.56 1.41 -3.54
C LEU A 149 9.20 2.80 -3.44
N PHE A 150 10.54 2.88 -3.51
CA PHE A 150 11.25 4.15 -3.47
C PHE A 150 11.03 4.98 -4.74
N ILE A 151 10.99 4.34 -5.92
CA ILE A 151 10.60 5.01 -7.17
C ILE A 151 9.21 5.62 -7.02
N PHE A 152 8.26 4.92 -6.42
CA PHE A 152 6.92 5.43 -6.19
C PHE A 152 6.89 6.65 -5.27
N ASP A 153 7.78 6.74 -4.31
CA ASP A 153 7.84 7.86 -3.35
C ASP A 153 8.67 9.05 -3.87
N GLU A 154 9.60 8.83 -4.81
CA GLU A 154 10.47 9.87 -5.38
C GLU A 154 9.76 10.72 -6.43
N PHE A 155 8.98 10.10 -7.31
CA PHE A 155 8.39 10.79 -8.45
C PHE A 155 7.10 11.52 -8.10
N LYS A 156 7.16 12.85 -7.97
CA LYS A 156 6.04 13.73 -7.58
C LYS A 156 4.77 13.55 -8.43
N PHE A 157 4.90 13.22 -9.74
CA PHE A 157 3.72 13.02 -10.58
C PHE A 157 2.88 11.82 -10.13
N LEU A 158 3.49 10.86 -9.42
CA LEU A 158 2.80 9.71 -8.83
C LEU A 158 2.05 10.05 -7.52
N ASP A 159 2.35 11.19 -6.89
CA ASP A 159 1.70 11.60 -5.63
C ASP A 159 0.19 11.81 -5.75
N LYS A 160 -0.32 11.97 -6.96
CA LYS A 160 -1.76 12.10 -7.25
C LYS A 160 -2.50 10.76 -7.33
N PHE A 161 -1.78 9.65 -7.30
CA PHE A 161 -2.33 8.31 -7.48
C PHE A 161 -2.20 7.47 -6.23
N ASP A 162 -3.17 6.59 -6.01
CA ASP A 162 -3.00 5.51 -5.04
C ASP A 162 -2.06 4.45 -5.61
N ARG A 163 -1.08 4.04 -4.81
CA ARG A 163 -0.02 3.11 -5.22
C ARG A 163 0.12 2.01 -4.18
N LYS A 164 0.46 0.82 -4.63
CA LYS A 164 0.61 -0.33 -3.76
C LYS A 164 1.77 -1.21 -4.18
N CYS A 165 2.57 -1.65 -3.22
CA CYS A 165 3.58 -2.70 -3.39
C CYS A 165 3.22 -3.91 -2.54
N MET A 166 3.35 -5.12 -3.10
CA MET A 166 3.04 -6.36 -2.40
C MET A 166 3.70 -7.59 -3.04
N ILE A 167 3.78 -8.66 -2.26
CA ILE A 167 4.10 -9.99 -2.76
C ILE A 167 2.80 -10.77 -3.03
N ASP A 168 2.66 -11.27 -4.24
CA ASP A 168 1.62 -12.25 -4.59
C ASP A 168 2.16 -13.66 -4.27
N LYS A 169 1.83 -14.14 -3.08
CA LYS A 169 2.35 -15.43 -2.58
C LYS A 169 1.89 -16.62 -3.41
N LYS A 170 0.70 -16.55 -4.04
CA LYS A 170 0.18 -17.64 -4.89
C LYS A 170 1.02 -17.82 -6.15
N LEU A 171 1.42 -16.72 -6.75
CA LEU A 171 2.20 -16.70 -7.98
C LEU A 171 3.70 -16.56 -7.73
N LYS A 172 4.13 -16.39 -6.47
CA LYS A 172 5.52 -16.06 -6.07
C LYS A 172 6.08 -14.85 -6.84
N LEU A 173 5.23 -13.87 -7.11
CA LEU A 173 5.57 -12.67 -7.86
C LEU A 173 5.53 -11.42 -6.96
N TYR A 174 6.45 -10.53 -7.24
CA TYR A 174 6.51 -9.21 -6.62
C TYR A 174 5.77 -8.20 -7.51
N LYS A 175 4.86 -7.42 -6.96
CA LYS A 175 3.98 -6.57 -7.76
C LYS A 175 3.86 -5.17 -7.21
N GLY A 176 3.96 -4.20 -8.13
CA GLY A 176 3.55 -2.83 -7.90
C GLY A 176 2.26 -2.50 -8.67
N TYR A 177 1.47 -1.60 -8.09
CA TYR A 177 0.22 -1.14 -8.70
C TYR A 177 0.12 0.38 -8.59
N ILE A 178 -0.37 1.01 -9.67
CA ILE A 178 -0.79 2.41 -9.67
C ILE A 178 -2.23 2.44 -10.13
N TYR A 179 -3.13 2.99 -9.29
CA TYR A 179 -4.57 3.02 -9.58
C TYR A 179 -4.95 4.31 -10.29
N CYS A 180 -5.76 4.18 -11.34
CA CYS A 180 -6.18 5.28 -12.19
C CYS A 180 -7.71 5.27 -12.38
N SER A 181 -8.29 6.45 -12.58
CA SER A 181 -9.75 6.63 -12.73
C SER A 181 -10.26 6.58 -14.17
N SER A 182 -9.39 6.31 -15.15
CA SER A 182 -9.79 6.12 -16.55
C SER A 182 -8.74 5.34 -17.36
N VAL A 183 -9.14 4.86 -18.53
CA VAL A 183 -8.27 4.15 -19.48
C VAL A 183 -7.17 5.05 -20.00
N GLU A 184 -7.46 6.31 -20.27
CA GLU A 184 -6.51 7.29 -20.80
C GLU A 184 -5.42 7.54 -19.74
N LYS A 185 -5.82 7.74 -18.48
CA LYS A 185 -4.86 7.93 -17.38
C LYS A 185 -3.98 6.72 -17.15
N VAL A 186 -4.52 5.49 -17.22
CA VAL A 186 -3.70 4.30 -17.00
C VAL A 186 -2.69 4.09 -18.12
N LYS A 187 -3.04 4.40 -19.38
CA LYS A 187 -2.11 4.37 -20.51
C LYS A 187 -1.03 5.44 -20.36
N TYR A 188 -1.43 6.67 -20.10
CA TYR A 188 -0.50 7.78 -19.86
C TYR A 188 0.51 7.45 -18.76
N ILE A 189 0.06 6.96 -17.61
CA ILE A 189 0.96 6.61 -16.50
C ILE A 189 1.88 5.45 -16.87
N ALA A 190 1.39 4.44 -17.59
CA ALA A 190 2.22 3.33 -18.05
C ALA A 190 3.36 3.81 -18.99
N GLU A 191 3.06 4.77 -19.86
CA GLU A 191 4.04 5.40 -20.75
C GLU A 191 5.06 6.25 -19.99
N GLN A 192 4.59 7.04 -19.00
CA GLN A 192 5.47 7.89 -18.20
C GLN A 192 6.41 7.10 -17.28
N ILE A 193 5.93 6.01 -16.68
CA ILE A 193 6.75 5.23 -15.74
C ILE A 193 7.73 4.29 -16.45
N LYS A 194 7.42 3.85 -17.66
CA LYS A 194 8.23 2.89 -18.40
C LYS A 194 9.71 3.31 -18.54
N PRO A 195 10.06 4.50 -19.05
CA PRO A 195 11.46 4.90 -19.17
C PRO A 195 12.18 5.00 -17.82
N ILE A 196 11.46 5.33 -16.74
CA ILE A 196 12.00 5.35 -15.39
C ILE A 196 12.39 3.95 -14.94
N LEU A 197 11.51 2.97 -15.18
CA LEU A 197 11.77 1.57 -14.83
C LEU A 197 12.89 0.99 -15.71
N ASP A 198 12.86 1.23 -17.02
CA ASP A 198 13.90 0.76 -17.95
C ASP A 198 15.30 1.30 -17.57
N LYS A 199 15.38 2.49 -16.97
CA LYS A 199 16.62 3.09 -16.47
C LYS A 199 17.04 2.59 -15.09
N SER A 200 16.08 2.21 -14.24
CA SER A 200 16.32 1.87 -12.84
C SER A 200 16.58 0.37 -12.61
N PHE A 201 16.19 -0.48 -13.54
CA PHE A 201 16.31 -1.93 -13.44
C PHE A 201 17.16 -2.47 -14.59
N GLU A 202 18.03 -3.42 -14.30
CA GLU A 202 18.89 -4.07 -15.30
C GLU A 202 18.09 -4.91 -16.30
N LYS A 203 17.01 -5.52 -15.83
CA LYS A 203 16.11 -6.33 -16.64
C LYS A 203 14.90 -5.54 -17.10
N LYS A 204 14.39 -5.89 -18.25
CA LYS A 204 13.14 -5.30 -18.77
C LYS A 204 11.96 -5.66 -17.88
N ILE A 205 11.36 -4.65 -17.27
CA ILE A 205 10.22 -4.81 -16.38
C ILE A 205 8.92 -4.99 -17.17
N LYS A 206 8.13 -6.00 -16.80
CA LYS A 206 6.83 -6.23 -17.40
C LYS A 206 5.79 -5.27 -16.83
N ILE A 207 5.26 -4.41 -17.70
CA ILE A 207 4.19 -3.45 -17.37
C ILE A 207 2.93 -3.86 -18.12
N THR A 208 1.83 -3.97 -17.42
CA THR A 208 0.51 -4.23 -18.00
C THR A 208 -0.54 -3.29 -17.44
N THR A 209 -1.56 -3.00 -18.23
CA THR A 209 -2.71 -2.20 -17.81
C THR A 209 -3.95 -3.09 -17.70
N LYS A 210 -4.70 -2.97 -16.61
CA LYS A 210 -5.86 -3.82 -16.29
C LYS A 210 -6.95 -3.03 -15.58
N ARG A 211 -8.16 -3.59 -15.50
CA ARG A 211 -9.18 -3.14 -14.55
C ARG A 211 -8.68 -3.24 -13.12
N GLY A 212 -9.18 -2.39 -12.24
CA GLY A 212 -8.77 -2.33 -10.84
C GLY A 212 -9.01 -3.64 -10.09
N CYS A 213 -10.20 -4.21 -10.21
CA CYS A 213 -10.62 -5.48 -9.62
C CYS A 213 -10.85 -6.52 -10.71
N THR A 214 -10.32 -7.71 -10.55
CA THR A 214 -10.44 -8.81 -11.55
C THR A 214 -11.53 -9.80 -11.19
N GLU A 215 -12.01 -9.80 -9.97
CA GLU A 215 -13.09 -10.66 -9.48
C GLU A 215 -14.42 -10.45 -10.22
N PHE A 216 -14.69 -9.24 -10.67
CA PHE A 216 -15.90 -8.92 -11.44
C PHE A 216 -15.95 -9.59 -12.81
N ALA A 217 -14.81 -10.05 -13.29
CA ALA A 217 -14.74 -10.74 -14.57
C ALA A 217 -15.23 -12.20 -14.52
N VAL A 218 -15.51 -12.73 -13.33
CA VAL A 218 -16.11 -14.07 -13.19
C VAL A 218 -17.54 -14.06 -13.72
N PRO A 219 -18.47 -13.23 -13.22
CA PRO A 219 -19.82 -13.13 -13.78
C PRO A 219 -19.89 -12.27 -15.06
N TYR A 220 -18.90 -11.39 -15.31
CA TYR A 220 -18.87 -10.47 -16.43
C TYR A 220 -17.56 -10.60 -17.21
N PRO A 221 -17.39 -11.61 -18.09
CA PRO A 221 -16.14 -11.87 -18.79
C PRO A 221 -15.60 -10.67 -19.58
N ASP A 222 -16.50 -9.89 -20.22
CA ASP A 222 -16.13 -8.71 -21.01
C ASP A 222 -15.63 -7.53 -20.18
N TYR A 223 -15.82 -7.57 -18.86
CA TYR A 223 -15.28 -6.56 -17.96
C TYR A 223 -13.75 -6.43 -18.03
N LYS A 224 -13.03 -7.50 -18.39
CA LYS A 224 -11.56 -7.47 -18.53
C LYS A 224 -11.08 -6.57 -19.66
N GLU A 225 -11.90 -6.40 -20.68
CA GLU A 225 -11.50 -5.72 -21.91
C GLU A 225 -11.31 -4.23 -21.66
N ILE A 226 -10.11 -3.73 -21.94
CA ILE A 226 -9.75 -2.30 -21.86
C ILE A 226 -9.22 -1.76 -23.19
N LYS A 227 -9.10 -2.61 -24.21
CA LYS A 227 -8.67 -2.24 -25.58
C LYS A 227 -9.88 -2.13 -26.50
N LYS A 228 -9.90 -1.07 -27.30
CA LYS A 228 -10.94 -0.87 -28.34
C LYS A 228 -10.78 -1.77 -29.58
N ASN A 229 -9.84 -2.70 -29.63
CA ASN A 229 -9.60 -3.51 -30.81
C ASN A 229 -10.77 -4.48 -31.02
N ASN A 230 -11.70 -4.11 -31.92
CA ASN A 230 -12.80 -4.88 -32.46
C ASN A 230 -13.82 -5.52 -31.50
N LYS A 231 -13.56 -5.55 -30.18
CA LYS A 231 -14.58 -5.91 -29.18
C LYS A 231 -15.02 -4.65 -28.46
N LYS A 232 -16.33 -4.44 -28.44
CA LYS A 232 -16.96 -3.36 -27.69
C LYS A 232 -16.58 -3.52 -26.22
N MET A 233 -15.89 -2.52 -25.64
CA MET A 233 -15.72 -2.48 -24.19
C MET A 233 -17.10 -2.55 -23.55
N MET A 234 -17.22 -3.35 -22.48
CA MET A 234 -18.44 -3.42 -21.69
C MET A 234 -18.85 -2.01 -21.27
N ALA A 235 -20.11 -1.63 -21.54
CA ALA A 235 -20.71 -0.40 -21.04
C ALA A 235 -21.17 -0.58 -19.59
N TYR A 236 -21.15 0.51 -18.81
CA TYR A 236 -21.73 0.48 -17.47
C TYR A 236 -23.26 0.37 -17.55
N ASN A 237 -23.81 -0.53 -16.76
CA ASN A 237 -25.27 -0.64 -16.64
C ASN A 237 -25.77 0.36 -15.59
N GLU A 238 -26.45 1.43 -16.02
CA GLU A 238 -26.92 2.51 -15.12
C GLU A 238 -27.93 1.99 -14.06
N GLU A 239 -28.65 0.89 -14.31
CA GLU A 239 -29.54 0.26 -13.33
C GLU A 239 -28.77 -0.20 -12.08
N TRP A 240 -27.48 -0.52 -12.22
CA TRP A 240 -26.65 -0.92 -11.09
C TRP A 240 -26.50 0.18 -10.02
N SER A 241 -26.66 1.44 -10.42
CA SER A 241 -26.62 2.56 -9.48
C SER A 241 -27.72 2.49 -8.41
N LYS A 242 -28.85 1.84 -8.70
CA LYS A 242 -29.94 1.61 -7.73
C LYS A 242 -29.46 0.72 -6.57
N ASN A 243 -28.74 -0.36 -6.91
CA ASN A 243 -28.20 -1.29 -5.90
C ASN A 243 -27.13 -0.64 -5.02
N GLU A 244 -26.30 0.24 -5.59
CA GLU A 244 -25.35 1.01 -4.82
C GLU A 244 -26.04 1.91 -3.78
N LYS A 245 -27.13 2.59 -4.18
CA LYS A 245 -27.90 3.47 -3.27
C LYS A 245 -28.49 2.70 -2.07
N ILE A 246 -28.91 1.45 -2.27
CA ILE A 246 -29.41 0.61 -1.15
C ILE A 246 -28.32 0.38 -0.11
N ILE A 247 -27.11 0.03 -0.54
CA ILE A 247 -25.97 -0.15 0.37
C ILE A 247 -25.59 1.16 1.05
N ASP A 248 -25.62 2.28 0.31
CA ASP A 248 -25.30 3.61 0.88
C ASP A 248 -26.31 4.00 1.96
N GLN A 249 -27.61 3.76 1.72
CA GLN A 249 -28.65 4.01 2.72
C GLN A 249 -28.49 3.13 3.96
N GLN A 250 -28.16 1.84 3.81
CA GLN A 250 -27.88 0.95 4.91
C GLN A 250 -26.65 1.39 5.71
N ASN A 251 -25.59 1.77 5.02
CA ASN A 251 -24.35 2.27 5.64
C ASN A 251 -24.59 3.61 6.37
N TYR A 252 -25.40 4.50 5.80
CA TYR A 252 -25.78 5.78 6.43
C TYR A 252 -26.58 5.57 7.71
N LYS A 253 -27.58 4.69 7.70
CA LYS A 253 -28.35 4.31 8.91
C LYS A 253 -27.44 3.78 10.00
N ASN A 254 -26.41 3.02 9.64
CA ASN A 254 -25.45 2.42 10.58
C ASN A 254 -24.28 3.36 10.93
N ASN A 255 -24.28 4.62 10.46
CA ASN A 255 -23.18 5.58 10.61
C ASN A 255 -21.80 5.05 10.14
N LEU A 256 -21.76 4.05 9.29
CA LEU A 256 -20.51 3.40 8.87
C LEU A 256 -19.71 4.27 7.89
N GLU A 257 -20.37 5.04 7.03
CA GLU A 257 -19.68 5.91 6.06
C GLU A 257 -19.10 7.18 6.67
N LYS A 258 -19.75 7.73 7.69
CA LYS A 258 -19.22 8.88 8.47
C LYS A 258 -17.94 8.53 9.24
N ARG A 259 -17.69 7.24 9.46
CA ARG A 259 -16.57 6.73 10.26
C ARG A 259 -15.30 6.46 9.46
N ARG A 260 -15.40 6.41 8.13
CA ARG A 260 -14.23 6.07 7.30
C ARG A 260 -13.41 7.29 6.97
N ASN A 261 -12.22 7.24 7.48
CA ASN A 261 -11.25 8.29 7.34
C ASN A 261 -10.48 8.14 6.02
N LYS A 262 -10.65 9.13 5.15
CA LYS A 262 -9.85 9.29 3.93
C LYS A 262 -8.50 9.92 4.28
N GLN A 263 -7.66 9.20 5.02
CA GLN A 263 -6.38 9.74 5.40
C GLN A 263 -5.31 9.41 4.37
N LYS A 264 -4.57 10.44 3.99
CA LYS A 264 -3.37 10.30 3.18
C LYS A 264 -2.27 9.65 3.99
N SER A 265 -1.51 8.75 3.36
CA SER A 265 -0.30 8.21 3.95
C SER A 265 0.71 9.33 4.20
N LEU A 266 1.43 9.23 5.30
CA LEU A 266 2.57 10.13 5.55
C LEU A 266 3.62 9.93 4.45
N LYS A 267 4.35 10.99 4.13
CA LYS A 267 5.50 10.90 3.23
C LYS A 267 6.68 10.24 3.95
N GLY A 268 7.53 9.57 3.18
CA GLY A 268 8.70 8.88 3.71
C GLY A 268 8.36 7.50 4.31
N THR A 269 9.39 6.83 4.79
CA THR A 269 9.29 5.49 5.38
C THR A 269 8.75 5.55 6.79
N THR A 270 7.64 4.86 7.04
CA THR A 270 7.04 4.72 8.36
C THR A 270 7.52 3.42 9.03
N LEU A 271 7.22 3.29 10.32
CA LEU A 271 7.48 2.03 11.05
C LEU A 271 6.74 0.85 10.41
N SER A 272 5.50 1.07 9.97
CA SER A 272 4.72 0.08 9.21
C SER A 272 5.45 -0.38 7.94
N ASP A 273 6.01 0.57 7.18
CA ASP A 273 6.72 0.25 5.94
C ASP A 273 7.96 -0.59 6.22
N PHE A 274 8.77 -0.20 7.22
CA PHE A 274 9.95 -0.97 7.59
C PHE A 274 9.61 -2.41 7.98
N LEU A 275 8.60 -2.61 8.82
CA LEU A 275 8.19 -3.95 9.26
C LEU A 275 7.65 -4.80 8.10
N ILE A 276 6.92 -4.19 7.15
CA ILE A 276 6.46 -4.88 5.94
C ILE A 276 7.65 -5.25 5.05
N ILE A 277 8.61 -4.35 4.83
CA ILE A 277 9.82 -4.63 4.08
C ILE A 277 10.62 -5.78 4.73
N HIS A 278 10.74 -5.76 6.06
CA HIS A 278 11.38 -6.84 6.81
C HIS A 278 10.68 -8.18 6.58
N ASN A 279 9.35 -8.21 6.63
CA ASN A 279 8.55 -9.39 6.33
C ASN A 279 8.73 -9.87 4.86
N TRP A 280 8.84 -8.93 3.91
CA TRP A 280 9.11 -9.27 2.51
C TRP A 280 10.47 -9.96 2.34
N ILE A 281 11.51 -9.42 2.97
CA ILE A 281 12.86 -10.02 2.92
C ILE A 281 12.86 -11.41 3.58
N THR A 282 12.20 -11.56 4.73
CA THR A 282 12.07 -12.85 5.42
C THR A 282 11.34 -13.88 4.57
N TYR A 283 10.23 -13.51 3.93
CA TYR A 283 9.52 -14.38 3.00
C TYR A 283 10.37 -14.72 1.77
N ALA A 284 11.04 -13.74 1.19
CA ALA A 284 11.91 -13.93 0.03
C ALA A 284 13.04 -14.93 0.32
N LYS A 285 13.63 -14.85 1.52
CA LYS A 285 14.61 -15.87 1.99
C LYS A 285 14.00 -17.28 2.03
N SER A 286 12.77 -17.41 2.51
CA SER A 286 12.08 -18.71 2.62
C SER A 286 11.74 -19.35 1.28
N ILE A 287 11.71 -18.56 0.20
CA ILE A 287 11.48 -19.05 -1.18
C ILE A 287 12.75 -19.05 -2.05
N ASN A 288 13.91 -18.85 -1.43
CA ASN A 288 15.22 -18.81 -2.09
C ASN A 288 15.36 -17.73 -3.18
N ASP A 289 14.78 -16.55 -2.95
CA ASP A 289 15.05 -15.37 -3.79
C ASP A 289 16.52 -14.95 -3.64
N LEU A 290 17.29 -15.09 -4.73
CA LEU A 290 18.74 -14.85 -4.73
C LEU A 290 19.12 -13.42 -4.36
N SER A 291 18.24 -12.45 -4.60
CA SER A 291 18.51 -11.04 -4.22
C SER A 291 18.65 -10.87 -2.71
N THR A 292 18.13 -11.83 -1.91
CA THR A 292 18.26 -11.80 -0.45
C THR A 292 19.68 -12.01 0.03
N GLN A 293 20.56 -12.60 -0.78
CA GLN A 293 21.99 -12.76 -0.44
C GLN A 293 22.68 -11.41 -0.27
N LYS A 294 22.23 -10.38 -1.00
CA LYS A 294 22.75 -9.00 -0.86
C LYS A 294 22.43 -8.37 0.50
N PHE A 295 21.47 -8.93 1.27
CA PHE A 295 21.14 -8.52 2.63
C PHE A 295 21.86 -9.35 3.72
N VAL A 296 22.85 -10.16 3.39
CA VAL A 296 23.56 -10.99 4.38
C VAL A 296 24.74 -10.25 4.98
N ASN A 297 25.39 -9.40 4.20
CA ASN A 297 26.53 -8.62 4.66
C ASN A 297 26.03 -7.31 5.28
N GLU A 298 25.98 -7.23 6.61
CA GLU A 298 25.86 -5.92 7.24
C GLU A 298 27.02 -5.04 6.76
N PRO A 299 26.77 -3.84 6.22
CA PRO A 299 27.88 -2.95 5.89
C PRO A 299 28.71 -2.77 7.17
N ASN A 300 30.00 -3.05 7.08
CA ASN A 300 30.94 -2.87 8.19
C ASN A 300 30.73 -1.49 8.79
N LYS A 301 30.61 -1.47 10.13
CA LYS A 301 30.40 -0.26 10.94
C LYS A 301 31.48 0.77 10.71
#